data_3086ed75079e77db08edbf20b5809f50
#
_entry.id   3086ed75079e77db08edbf20b5809f50
#
_cell.length_a   1.000
_cell.length_b   1.000
_cell.length_c   1.000
_cell.angle_alpha   90.00
_cell.angle_beta   90.00
_cell.angle_gamma   90.00
#
_symmetry.space_group_name_H-M   'P 1'
#
loop_
_entity.id
_entity.type
_entity.pdbx_description
1 polymer ?
#
loop_
_entity_poly.entity_id
_entity_poly.type
_entity_poly.pdbx_seq_one_letter_code
_entity_poly.pdbx_strand_id
1 'polypeptide(L)'
;NAVKFTKDGGTISFVAENAPGNDEHHIIVRYRISDTGIGMSEEFQTRIFDEFSQENDGARTSYKGTGLGMAIAKQYVNLMGGKIEVSSRQGIGSTFTVEIPLLIAEQVLTEKEEKLRKDMDLQGLHVLLAEDNDLNAEIAVVLLEEKGMVVTRTVDGKSALTQFCNTAPGTFDLILMDIM
;
A
#
# COMPACT_ATOMS: atom_id res chain seq x y z
N ASN A 1 -4.65 -6.06 8.62
CA ASN A 1 -5.39 -6.34 9.87
C ASN A 1 -6.72 -5.59 9.91
N ALA A 2 -6.79 -4.28 9.66
CA ALA A 2 -8.04 -3.52 9.71
C ALA A 2 -9.15 -4.18 8.86
N VAL A 3 -8.89 -4.45 7.57
CA VAL A 3 -9.85 -5.15 6.68
C VAL A 3 -10.25 -6.52 7.21
N LYS A 4 -9.27 -7.26 7.76
CA LYS A 4 -9.49 -8.63 8.26
C LYS A 4 -10.41 -8.69 9.49
N PHE A 5 -10.31 -7.69 10.37
CA PHE A 5 -10.98 -7.69 11.67
C PHE A 5 -12.16 -6.72 11.76
N THR A 6 -12.45 -5.96 10.70
CA THR A 6 -13.63 -5.13 10.60
C THR A 6 -14.75 -5.90 9.88
N LYS A 7 -15.92 -5.97 10.49
CA LYS A 7 -17.10 -6.63 9.91
C LYS A 7 -17.71 -5.79 8.80
N ASP A 8 -18.52 -6.42 7.96
CA ASP A 8 -19.31 -5.74 6.94
C ASP A 8 -20.14 -4.61 7.57
N GLY A 9 -20.11 -3.43 6.92
CA GLY A 9 -20.73 -2.22 7.44
C GLY A 9 -19.89 -1.43 8.44
N GLY A 10 -18.71 -1.94 8.82
CA GLY A 10 -17.73 -1.20 9.63
C GLY A 10 -16.96 -0.15 8.80
N THR A 11 -16.19 0.65 9.50
CA THR A 11 -15.40 1.74 8.91
C THR A 11 -13.92 1.52 9.13
N ILE A 12 -13.12 1.79 8.09
CA ILE A 12 -11.66 1.84 8.16
C ILE A 12 -11.24 3.23 7.68
N SER A 13 -10.40 3.91 8.44
CA SER A 13 -9.83 5.21 8.10
C SER A 13 -8.32 5.11 8.03
N PHE A 14 -7.76 5.68 6.97
CA PHE A 14 -6.32 5.86 6.81
C PHE A 14 -6.02 7.36 6.68
N VAL A 15 -5.16 7.87 7.54
CA VAL A 15 -4.73 9.26 7.53
C VAL A 15 -3.21 9.32 7.49
N ALA A 16 -2.66 10.13 6.61
CA ALA A 16 -1.23 10.43 6.55
C ALA A 16 -1.03 11.93 6.78
N GLU A 17 -0.18 12.28 7.74
CA GLU A 17 0.10 13.66 8.14
C GLU A 17 1.62 13.88 8.19
N ASN A 18 2.05 15.10 7.85
CA ASN A 18 3.44 15.51 8.04
C ASN A 18 3.54 16.39 9.29
N ALA A 19 4.56 16.16 10.08
CA ALA A 19 4.96 17.00 11.21
C ALA A 19 6.41 17.44 11.06
N PRO A 20 6.82 18.59 11.63
CA PRO A 20 8.22 18.97 11.66
C PRO A 20 9.09 17.88 12.28
N GLY A 21 10.24 17.61 11.66
CA GLY A 21 11.25 16.72 12.24
C GLY A 21 12.08 17.38 13.32
N ASN A 22 13.14 16.73 13.73
CA ASN A 22 14.04 17.25 14.76
C ASN A 22 14.94 18.39 14.26
N ASP A 23 15.01 18.58 12.95
CA ASP A 23 15.76 19.63 12.27
C ASP A 23 15.07 20.03 10.94
N GLU A 24 15.64 21.04 10.25
CA GLU A 24 15.09 21.56 8.99
C GLU A 24 15.21 20.61 7.78
N HIS A 25 15.99 19.54 7.91
CA HIS A 25 16.20 18.54 6.85
C HIS A 25 15.33 17.30 7.01
N HIS A 26 14.60 17.17 8.12
CA HIS A 26 13.76 16.01 8.39
C HIS A 26 12.30 16.40 8.60
N ILE A 27 11.43 15.50 8.17
CA ILE A 27 9.99 15.51 8.51
C ILE A 27 9.64 14.21 9.23
N ILE A 28 8.63 14.25 10.07
CA ILE A 28 8.00 13.05 10.61
C ILE A 28 6.73 12.79 9.81
N VAL A 29 6.68 11.68 9.11
CA VAL A 29 5.43 11.22 8.48
C VAL A 29 4.71 10.33 9.48
N ARG A 30 3.49 10.73 9.83
CA ARG A 30 2.61 10.00 10.74
C ARG A 30 1.49 9.35 9.93
N TYR A 31 1.42 8.03 10.00
CA TYR A 31 0.32 7.24 9.46
C TYR A 31 -0.58 6.78 10.60
N ARG A 32 -1.88 7.01 10.47
CA ARG A 32 -2.89 6.54 11.43
C ARG A 32 -3.89 5.68 10.70
N ILE A 33 -4.02 4.42 11.14
CA ILE A 33 -4.99 3.46 10.61
C ILE A 33 -5.95 3.14 11.73
N SER A 34 -7.22 3.50 11.57
CA SER A 34 -8.28 3.27 12.55
C SER A 34 -9.36 2.38 11.96
N ASP A 35 -9.85 1.45 12.74
CA ASP A 35 -10.94 0.56 12.38
C ASP A 35 -12.01 0.47 13.47
N THR A 36 -13.23 0.13 13.08
CA THR A 36 -14.35 -0.16 13.99
C THR A 36 -14.58 -1.67 14.15
N GLY A 37 -13.48 -2.43 14.10
CA GLY A 37 -13.49 -3.89 14.19
C GLY A 37 -13.71 -4.41 15.62
N ILE A 38 -13.31 -5.66 15.83
CA ILE A 38 -13.48 -6.35 17.12
C ILE A 38 -12.68 -5.73 18.26
N GLY A 39 -11.64 -4.92 17.96
CA GLY A 39 -10.71 -4.41 18.95
C GLY A 39 -9.89 -5.51 19.62
N MET A 40 -9.16 -5.14 20.68
CA MET A 40 -8.25 -6.02 21.43
C MET A 40 -8.35 -5.76 22.92
N SER A 41 -8.09 -6.80 23.73
CA SER A 41 -7.95 -6.67 25.17
C SER A 41 -6.74 -5.84 25.57
N GLU A 42 -6.76 -5.21 26.73
CA GLU A 42 -5.61 -4.44 27.25
C GLU A 42 -4.37 -5.35 27.41
N GLU A 43 -4.56 -6.58 27.88
CA GLU A 43 -3.49 -7.56 28.00
C GLU A 43 -2.82 -7.86 26.66
N PHE A 44 -3.61 -8.07 25.59
CA PHE A 44 -3.08 -8.39 24.27
C PHE A 44 -2.36 -7.20 23.64
N GLN A 45 -2.80 -5.97 23.87
CA GLN A 45 -2.14 -4.77 23.37
C GLN A 45 -0.69 -4.65 23.83
N THR A 46 -0.34 -5.15 25.02
CA THR A 46 1.04 -5.12 25.52
C THR A 46 2.00 -6.02 24.75
N ARG A 47 1.48 -7.06 24.11
CA ARG A 47 2.26 -8.09 23.41
C ARG A 47 1.94 -8.26 21.93
N ILE A 48 1.11 -7.39 21.34
CA ILE A 48 0.73 -7.51 19.93
C ILE A 48 1.92 -7.45 18.98
N PHE A 49 3.02 -6.84 19.39
CA PHE A 49 4.25 -6.74 18.63
C PHE A 49 5.26 -7.86 18.92
N ASP A 50 4.95 -8.80 19.81
CA ASP A 50 5.78 -9.96 20.05
C ASP A 50 5.57 -11.01 18.97
N GLU A 51 6.63 -11.75 18.65
CA GLU A 51 6.59 -12.81 17.65
C GLU A 51 5.58 -13.90 18.06
N PHE A 52 4.84 -14.43 17.09
CA PHE A 52 3.83 -15.46 17.26
C PHE A 52 2.67 -15.09 18.18
N SER A 53 2.54 -13.81 18.53
CA SER A 53 1.48 -13.33 19.41
C SER A 53 0.13 -13.33 18.68
N GLN A 54 -0.86 -13.98 19.31
CA GLN A 54 -2.24 -14.04 18.83
C GLN A 54 -3.18 -13.93 20.03
N GLU A 55 -4.29 -13.21 19.86
CA GLU A 55 -5.35 -13.16 20.86
C GLU A 55 -6.21 -14.41 20.70
N ASN A 56 -6.22 -15.27 21.72
CA ASN A 56 -7.03 -16.48 21.76
C ASN A 56 -8.45 -16.13 22.25
N ASP A 57 -9.28 -15.58 21.41
CA ASP A 57 -10.72 -15.57 21.65
C ASP A 57 -11.31 -16.92 21.21
N GLY A 58 -11.58 -17.77 22.20
CA GLY A 58 -12.08 -19.13 22.08
C GLY A 58 -12.91 -19.41 20.83
N ALA A 59 -12.47 -20.39 20.06
CA ALA A 59 -13.23 -21.25 19.14
C ALA A 59 -13.92 -20.63 17.90
N ARG A 60 -13.81 -19.34 17.56
CA ARG A 60 -14.58 -18.75 16.44
C ARG A 60 -13.83 -17.83 15.48
N THR A 61 -12.53 -17.64 15.58
CA THR A 61 -11.82 -16.84 14.57
C THR A 61 -11.33 -17.72 13.44
N SER A 62 -12.04 -17.67 12.30
CA SER A 62 -11.71 -18.33 11.02
C SER A 62 -10.39 -17.83 10.39
N TYR A 63 -9.72 -16.91 11.03
CA TYR A 63 -8.56 -16.21 10.46
C TYR A 63 -7.26 -16.61 11.15
N LYS A 64 -6.71 -17.77 10.78
CA LYS A 64 -5.35 -18.17 11.19
C LYS A 64 -4.33 -17.24 10.55
N GLY A 65 -3.59 -16.48 11.35
CA GLY A 65 -2.36 -15.77 10.97
C GLY A 65 -1.15 -16.43 11.60
N THR A 66 0.05 -16.12 11.15
CA THR A 66 1.29 -16.62 11.76
C THR A 66 1.66 -15.89 13.07
N GLY A 67 1.05 -14.74 13.36
CA GLY A 67 1.43 -13.88 14.48
C GLY A 67 2.74 -13.11 14.26
N LEU A 68 3.32 -13.15 13.05
CA LEU A 68 4.59 -12.50 12.75
C LEU A 68 4.43 -11.09 12.15
N GLY A 69 3.30 -10.78 11.53
CA GLY A 69 3.14 -9.54 10.76
C GLY A 69 3.36 -8.26 11.56
N MET A 70 2.86 -8.19 12.80
CA MET A 70 3.02 -7.00 13.64
C MET A 70 4.44 -6.88 14.22
N ALA A 71 5.08 -8.00 14.56
CA ALA A 71 6.48 -8.03 14.97
C ALA A 71 7.41 -7.54 13.84
N ILE A 72 7.19 -8.03 12.62
CA ILE A 72 7.93 -7.60 11.42
C ILE A 72 7.70 -6.10 11.16
N ALA A 73 6.46 -5.63 11.20
CA ALA A 73 6.15 -4.21 11.03
C ALA A 73 6.90 -3.33 12.04
N LYS A 74 6.92 -3.72 13.33
CA LYS A 74 7.66 -3.02 14.37
C LYS A 74 9.17 -3.00 14.10
N GLN A 75 9.74 -4.13 13.64
CA GLN A 75 11.16 -4.19 13.28
C GLN A 75 11.50 -3.22 12.15
N TYR A 76 10.71 -3.18 11.08
CA TYR A 76 10.93 -2.24 9.98
C TYR A 76 10.79 -0.78 10.41
N VAL A 77 9.76 -0.45 11.18
CA VAL A 77 9.59 0.90 11.72
C VAL A 77 10.78 1.31 12.58
N ASN A 78 11.27 0.41 13.45
CA ASN A 78 12.46 0.67 14.28
C ASN A 78 13.73 0.84 13.43
N LEU A 79 13.93 0.02 12.38
CA LEU A 79 15.06 0.16 11.45
C LEU A 79 15.05 1.50 10.71
N MET A 80 13.85 2.06 10.46
CA MET A 80 13.68 3.39 9.89
C MET A 80 13.79 4.52 10.92
N GLY A 81 14.15 4.22 12.17
CA GLY A 81 14.23 5.21 13.26
C GLY A 81 12.86 5.70 13.73
N GLY A 82 11.79 5.02 13.36
CA GLY A 82 10.43 5.39 13.66
C GLY A 82 9.86 4.75 14.92
N LYS A 83 8.57 4.97 15.14
CA LYS A 83 7.81 4.47 16.28
C LYS A 83 6.46 3.93 15.80
N ILE A 84 6.01 2.82 16.39
CA ILE A 84 4.67 2.27 16.17
C ILE A 84 3.96 2.10 17.51
N GLU A 85 2.73 2.55 17.58
CA GLU A 85 1.87 2.46 18.75
C GLU A 85 0.51 1.90 18.38
N VAL A 86 -0.17 1.32 19.37
CA VAL A 86 -1.53 0.83 19.25
C VAL A 86 -2.38 1.36 20.39
N SER A 87 -3.63 1.70 20.07
CA SER A 87 -4.69 1.98 21.03
C SER A 87 -5.93 1.22 20.58
N SER A 88 -6.47 0.37 21.43
CA SER A 88 -7.61 -0.46 21.06
C SER A 88 -8.56 -0.65 22.24
N ARG A 89 -9.81 -0.89 21.92
CA ARG A 89 -10.83 -1.29 22.91
C ARG A 89 -11.68 -2.40 22.32
N GLN A 90 -11.77 -3.50 23.06
CA GLN A 90 -12.54 -4.67 22.65
C GLN A 90 -14.01 -4.30 22.38
N GLY A 91 -14.53 -4.73 21.22
CA GLY A 91 -15.87 -4.43 20.75
C GLY A 91 -16.06 -3.04 20.13
N ILE A 92 -15.02 -2.17 20.11
CA ILE A 92 -15.09 -0.82 19.56
C ILE A 92 -14.22 -0.67 18.32
N GLY A 93 -12.97 -1.19 18.36
CA GLY A 93 -12.01 -1.11 17.25
C GLY A 93 -10.60 -0.83 17.70
N SER A 94 -9.72 -0.58 16.73
CA SER A 94 -8.30 -0.33 16.97
C SER A 94 -7.80 0.88 16.18
N THR A 95 -6.77 1.52 16.71
CA THR A 95 -6.01 2.57 16.02
C THR A 95 -4.53 2.25 16.15
N PHE A 96 -3.89 2.12 15.00
CA PHE A 96 -2.44 2.00 14.89
C PHE A 96 -1.87 3.33 14.41
N THR A 97 -0.83 3.81 15.09
CA THR A 97 -0.10 5.02 14.71
C THR A 97 1.34 4.66 14.46
N VAL A 98 1.83 5.01 13.27
CA VAL A 98 3.23 4.83 12.86
C VAL A 98 3.83 6.18 12.57
N GLU A 99 4.98 6.49 13.15
CA GLU A 99 5.75 7.70 12.91
C GLU A 99 7.11 7.32 12.34
N ILE A 100 7.47 7.91 11.21
CA ILE A 100 8.75 7.64 10.53
C ILE A 100 9.43 8.97 10.24
N PRO A 101 10.65 9.20 10.75
CA PRO A 101 11.46 10.33 10.35
C PRO A 101 12.00 10.11 8.95
N LEU A 102 11.79 11.05 8.06
CA LEU A 102 12.27 11.01 6.68
C LEU A 102 13.10 12.26 6.38
N LEU A 103 14.18 12.08 5.62
CA LEU A 103 14.93 13.18 5.06
C LEU A 103 14.07 13.88 4.00
N ILE A 104 14.02 15.21 4.08
CA ILE A 104 13.45 16.03 3.01
C ILE A 104 14.44 15.95 1.83
N ALA A 105 14.02 15.28 0.76
CA ALA A 105 14.81 15.32 -0.46
C ALA A 105 14.79 16.75 -0.99
N GLU A 106 15.95 17.39 -1.11
CA GLU A 106 16.06 18.57 -1.95
C GLU A 106 15.65 18.15 -3.36
N GLN A 107 14.54 18.70 -3.82
CA GLN A 107 14.03 18.42 -5.15
C GLN A 107 14.91 19.11 -6.17
N VAL A 108 16.07 18.53 -6.43
CA VAL A 108 16.87 18.86 -7.60
C VAL A 108 16.23 18.14 -8.80
N LEU A 109 15.00 18.52 -9.12
CA LEU A 109 14.50 18.27 -10.46
C LEU A 109 15.38 19.12 -11.37
N THR A 110 16.28 18.51 -12.13
CA THR A 110 16.98 19.25 -13.15
C THR A 110 15.93 19.83 -14.11
N GLU A 111 16.13 21.08 -14.58
CA GLU A 111 15.22 21.73 -15.56
C GLU A 111 14.90 20.81 -16.74
N LYS A 112 15.77 19.86 -17.01
CA LYS A 112 15.63 18.84 -18.04
C LYS A 112 14.57 17.77 -17.69
N GLU A 113 14.44 17.38 -16.42
CA GLU A 113 13.43 16.40 -15.95
C GLU A 113 12.05 17.04 -15.83
N GLU A 114 11.98 18.31 -15.40
CA GLU A 114 10.72 19.07 -15.44
C GLU A 114 10.21 19.28 -16.87
N LYS A 115 11.11 19.56 -17.81
CA LYS A 115 10.77 19.74 -19.21
C LYS A 115 10.30 18.43 -19.86
N LEU A 116 11.00 17.31 -19.58
CA LEU A 116 10.59 15.97 -20.02
C LEU A 116 9.21 15.56 -19.47
N ARG A 117 8.90 15.91 -18.21
CA ARG A 117 7.57 15.61 -17.62
C ARG A 117 6.44 16.47 -18.17
N LYS A 118 6.75 17.73 -18.58
CA LYS A 118 5.76 18.65 -19.16
C LYS A 118 5.48 18.38 -20.64
N ASP A 119 6.46 17.83 -21.36
CA ASP A 119 6.37 17.63 -22.81
C ASP A 119 5.90 16.21 -23.22
N MET A 120 5.70 15.30 -22.27
CA MET A 120 5.18 13.95 -22.57
C MET A 120 3.66 13.99 -22.66
N ASP A 121 3.14 14.08 -23.87
CA ASP A 121 1.74 13.82 -24.13
C ASP A 121 1.50 12.30 -24.13
N LEU A 122 0.83 11.83 -23.07
CA LEU A 122 0.50 10.43 -22.86
C LEU A 122 -0.93 10.11 -23.34
N GLN A 123 -1.65 11.13 -23.87
CA GLN A 123 -3.02 10.98 -24.30
C GLN A 123 -3.14 10.01 -25.48
N GLY A 124 -3.99 9.02 -25.29
CA GLY A 124 -4.29 8.04 -26.34
C GLY A 124 -3.22 6.97 -26.57
N LEU A 125 -2.11 6.95 -25.80
CA LEU A 125 -1.15 5.85 -25.88
C LEU A 125 -1.79 4.54 -25.40
N HIS A 126 -1.61 3.50 -26.20
CA HIS A 126 -2.14 2.17 -25.91
C HIS A 126 -1.11 1.32 -25.14
N VAL A 127 -1.48 0.90 -23.95
CA VAL A 127 -0.63 0.12 -23.05
C VAL A 127 -1.17 -1.31 -22.94
N LEU A 128 -0.31 -2.29 -23.17
CA LEU A 128 -0.56 -3.70 -22.84
C LEU A 128 0.01 -3.98 -21.46
N LEU A 129 -0.85 -4.21 -20.47
CA LEU A 129 -0.47 -4.49 -19.07
C LEU A 129 -0.60 -6.00 -18.81
N ALA A 130 0.47 -6.64 -18.33
CA ALA A 130 0.46 -8.00 -17.81
C ALA A 130 0.69 -7.96 -16.29
N GLU A 131 -0.34 -8.26 -15.51
CA GLU A 131 -0.34 -8.24 -14.03
C GLU A 131 -1.31 -9.30 -13.53
N ASP A 132 -0.83 -10.25 -12.74
CA ASP A 132 -1.58 -11.39 -12.21
C ASP A 132 -2.38 -11.03 -10.95
N ASN A 133 -1.92 -10.06 -10.18
CA ASN A 133 -2.63 -9.58 -9.01
C ASN A 133 -3.73 -8.57 -9.40
N ASP A 134 -4.99 -8.92 -9.15
CA ASP A 134 -6.13 -8.09 -9.52
C ASP A 134 -6.07 -6.68 -8.92
N LEU A 135 -5.65 -6.54 -7.65
CA LEU A 135 -5.57 -5.25 -6.99
C LEU A 135 -4.46 -4.36 -7.59
N ASN A 136 -3.29 -4.94 -7.86
CA ASN A 136 -2.19 -4.21 -8.51
C ASN A 136 -2.59 -3.76 -9.90
N ALA A 137 -3.24 -4.66 -10.66
CA ALA A 137 -3.74 -4.36 -12.00
C ALA A 137 -4.76 -3.22 -11.98
N GLU A 138 -5.72 -3.23 -11.04
CA GLU A 138 -6.72 -2.18 -10.91
C GLU A 138 -6.07 -0.81 -10.61
N ILE A 139 -5.11 -0.78 -9.67
CA ILE A 139 -4.36 0.43 -9.36
C ILE A 139 -3.60 0.93 -10.58
N ALA A 140 -2.89 0.04 -11.30
CA ALA A 140 -2.12 0.40 -12.49
C ALA A 140 -3.02 0.96 -13.60
N VAL A 141 -4.15 0.31 -13.87
CA VAL A 141 -5.13 0.76 -14.86
C VAL A 141 -5.63 2.17 -14.53
N VAL A 142 -6.10 2.41 -13.30
CA VAL A 142 -6.58 3.72 -12.86
C VAL A 142 -5.52 4.80 -13.06
N LEU A 143 -4.29 4.55 -12.62
CA LEU A 143 -3.20 5.53 -12.72
C LEU A 143 -2.82 5.86 -14.18
N LEU A 144 -2.85 4.86 -15.08
CA LEU A 144 -2.55 5.04 -16.49
C LEU A 144 -3.68 5.77 -17.23
N GLU A 145 -4.93 5.38 -16.94
CA GLU A 145 -6.12 6.02 -17.54
C GLU A 145 -6.30 7.46 -17.06
N GLU A 146 -5.96 7.80 -15.80
CA GLU A 146 -5.91 9.19 -15.33
C GLU A 146 -4.91 10.06 -16.10
N LYS A 147 -3.89 9.44 -16.72
CA LYS A 147 -2.94 10.11 -17.62
C LYS A 147 -3.39 10.12 -19.08
N GLY A 148 -4.60 9.62 -19.36
CA GLY A 148 -5.20 9.61 -20.69
C GLY A 148 -4.75 8.46 -21.58
N MET A 149 -4.09 7.44 -21.03
CA MET A 149 -3.70 6.23 -21.76
C MET A 149 -4.90 5.28 -21.91
N VAL A 150 -4.83 4.39 -22.90
CA VAL A 150 -5.79 3.30 -23.10
C VAL A 150 -5.12 1.99 -22.69
N VAL A 151 -5.69 1.29 -21.70
CA VAL A 151 -5.05 0.10 -21.11
C VAL A 151 -5.77 -1.17 -21.56
N THR A 152 -4.99 -2.14 -22.08
CA THR A 152 -5.45 -3.52 -22.30
C THR A 152 -4.75 -4.39 -21.26
N ARG A 153 -5.51 -4.93 -20.31
CA ARG A 153 -4.98 -5.81 -19.26
C ARG A 153 -4.98 -7.26 -19.70
N THR A 154 -3.94 -7.99 -19.31
CA THR A 154 -3.83 -9.46 -19.34
C THR A 154 -3.33 -9.96 -17.99
N VAL A 155 -3.64 -11.21 -17.66
CA VAL A 155 -3.34 -11.78 -16.33
C VAL A 155 -1.95 -12.39 -16.22
N ASP A 156 -1.27 -12.62 -17.35
CA ASP A 156 0.07 -13.22 -17.40
C ASP A 156 0.79 -12.89 -18.72
N GLY A 157 2.09 -13.18 -18.76
CA GLY A 157 2.92 -12.92 -19.94
C GLY A 157 2.53 -13.76 -21.16
N LYS A 158 1.96 -14.96 -20.98
CA LYS A 158 1.50 -15.80 -22.07
C LYS A 158 0.26 -15.22 -22.74
N SER A 159 -0.68 -14.73 -21.94
CA SER A 159 -1.86 -14.03 -22.41
C SER A 159 -1.49 -12.72 -23.09
N ALA A 160 -0.51 -11.98 -22.54
CA ALA A 160 0.02 -10.76 -23.13
C ALA A 160 0.65 -11.03 -24.51
N LEU A 161 1.48 -12.07 -24.62
CA LEU A 161 2.07 -12.48 -25.90
C LEU A 161 0.97 -12.86 -26.92
N THR A 162 -0.02 -13.62 -26.50
CA THR A 162 -1.16 -14.00 -27.35
C THR A 162 -1.93 -12.79 -27.85
N GLN A 163 -2.22 -11.87 -26.94
CA GLN A 163 -2.91 -10.61 -27.26
C GLN A 163 -2.09 -9.76 -28.25
N PHE A 164 -0.80 -9.61 -27.97
CA PHE A 164 0.12 -8.86 -28.84
C PHE A 164 0.21 -9.45 -30.25
N CYS A 165 0.36 -10.77 -30.38
CA CYS A 165 0.47 -11.45 -31.67
C CYS A 165 -0.83 -11.43 -32.50
N ASN A 166 -2.00 -11.41 -31.84
CA ASN A 166 -3.30 -11.37 -32.48
C ASN A 166 -3.80 -9.97 -32.84
N THR A 167 -3.04 -8.94 -32.46
CA THR A 167 -3.41 -7.54 -32.68
C THR A 167 -2.57 -6.98 -33.84
N ALA A 168 -3.12 -6.02 -34.58
CA ALA A 168 -2.41 -5.39 -35.68
C ALA A 168 -1.09 -4.74 -35.23
N PRO A 169 -0.03 -4.82 -36.02
CA PRO A 169 1.24 -4.15 -35.69
C PRO A 169 1.03 -2.64 -35.44
N GLY A 170 1.65 -2.12 -34.36
CA GLY A 170 1.53 -0.71 -33.99
C GLY A 170 0.28 -0.35 -33.18
N THR A 171 -0.51 -1.34 -32.72
CA THR A 171 -1.66 -1.08 -31.84
C THR A 171 -1.22 -0.73 -30.41
N PHE A 172 -0.16 -1.33 -29.91
CA PHE A 172 0.37 -1.03 -28.59
C PHE A 172 1.64 -0.19 -28.70
N ASP A 173 1.67 0.90 -27.96
CA ASP A 173 2.81 1.82 -27.87
C ASP A 173 3.78 1.40 -26.76
N LEU A 174 3.24 0.72 -25.70
CA LEU A 174 4.00 0.33 -24.52
C LEU A 174 3.50 -1.02 -24.00
N ILE A 175 4.42 -1.81 -23.48
CA ILE A 175 4.12 -3.03 -22.72
C ILE A 175 4.66 -2.85 -21.31
N LEU A 176 3.79 -2.98 -20.31
CA LEU A 176 4.14 -3.06 -18.89
C LEU A 176 3.92 -4.51 -18.44
N MET A 177 4.96 -5.13 -17.91
CA MET A 177 4.94 -6.53 -17.53
C MET A 177 5.55 -6.70 -16.15
N ASP A 178 4.75 -7.25 -15.21
CA ASP A 178 5.29 -7.72 -13.94
C ASP A 178 6.10 -8.99 -14.18
N ILE A 179 7.31 -9.03 -13.61
CA ILE A 179 8.25 -10.16 -13.73
C ILE A 179 8.27 -10.86 -12.38
N MET A 180 7.60 -11.99 -12.30
CA MET A 180 7.69 -12.90 -11.14
C MET A 180 8.91 -13.80 -11.22
#